data_6e3841e91e62191d02790e5d44380783
#
_entry.id   6e3841e91e62191d02790e5d44380783
#
_cell.length_a   1.000
_cell.length_b   1.000
_cell.length_c   1.000
_cell.angle_alpha   90.00
_cell.angle_beta   90.00
_cell.angle_gamma   90.00
#
_symmetry.space_group_name_H-M   'P 1'
#
loop_
_entity.id
_entity.type
_entity.pdbx_description
1 polymer ?
#
loop_
_entity_poly.entity_id
_entity_poly.type
_entity_poly.pdbx_seq_one_letter_code
_entity_poly.pdbx_strand_id
1 'polypeptide(L)'
;MATTMEPTETRTRPTPAAPPAAPQKPAPKSSRRTVFLIMGVILAGLLLFGVRKWWFSRSHVSTDNAQVDGHIVPILPKVGGYVAEVRVEENHTVKAGDTLVVLDDRDFRARLAQTEADLAALLATVSSRTRVGQAEAAVAQAQGNALKATADLARIEPLALQNVVSQQQLDGVRAAATAAQAQLAAAQAMLVGADARVAAARASRDQAALQLSYTRVIAPSNGVVSKKTVELGQLVQPGQPLMSVVPLEDVWLTANLKETEIADVKPGEPVDFTVDAYPGAHFRGHVQSLSPATGARFSLLPPDNATGNFTKVVQRVPVRIRPDKVDPTHPLRPGMSVVVTIQTK
;
A
#
# COMPACT_ATOMS: atom_id res chain seq x y z
N MET A 1 -37.48 31.92 89.38
CA MET A 1 -37.20 31.29 90.64
C MET A 1 -35.74 30.96 90.59
N ALA A 2 -34.89 31.81 91.17
CA ALA A 2 -34.46 31.92 92.54
C ALA A 2 -33.81 30.59 92.97
N THR A 3 -32.54 30.53 93.19
CA THR A 3 -31.91 30.79 94.47
C THR A 3 -30.45 30.39 94.34
N THR A 4 -29.45 31.18 94.45
CA THR A 4 -28.84 31.77 95.62
C THR A 4 -27.75 30.88 96.27
N MET A 5 -26.55 31.46 96.39
CA MET A 5 -25.55 31.47 97.47
C MET A 5 -24.82 30.15 97.78
N GLU A 6 -23.66 30.13 98.13
CA GLU A 6 -22.53 30.93 98.62
C GLU A 6 -21.50 29.99 99.28
N PRO A 7 -20.44 30.45 99.89
CA PRO A 7 -19.10 30.02 99.56
C PRO A 7 -18.49 29.18 100.69
N THR A 8 -17.35 28.61 100.53
CA THR A 8 -16.51 28.29 101.73
C THR A 8 -15.09 27.90 101.34
N GLU A 9 -14.24 28.66 101.84
CA GLU A 9 -13.02 28.49 102.61
C GLU A 9 -11.76 27.89 101.98
N THR A 10 -10.84 28.76 101.98
CA THR A 10 -9.37 28.67 102.00
C THR A 10 -8.85 27.58 102.95
N ARG A 11 -8.08 26.67 102.38
CA ARG A 11 -7.12 25.90 103.21
C ARG A 11 -5.75 25.89 102.48
N THR A 12 -4.85 26.74 102.91
CA THR A 12 -3.41 26.73 102.70
C THR A 12 -2.81 25.37 103.13
N ARG A 13 -2.10 24.73 102.18
CA ARG A 13 -1.13 23.67 102.54
C ARG A 13 0.24 24.03 101.96
N PRO A 14 1.31 23.68 102.69
CA PRO A 14 2.63 24.17 102.47
C PRO A 14 3.29 23.51 101.20
N THR A 15 4.10 24.30 100.54
CA THR A 15 4.97 23.94 99.40
C THR A 15 6.00 22.89 99.83
N PRO A 16 6.13 21.78 99.04
CA PRO A 16 7.34 20.94 99.13
C PRO A 16 8.43 21.54 98.23
N ALA A 17 9.65 21.47 98.76
CA ALA A 17 10.89 21.95 98.16
C ALA A 17 11.16 21.34 96.78
N ALA A 18 11.68 22.17 95.88
CA ALA A 18 12.12 21.79 94.49
C ALA A 18 13.31 20.81 94.54
N PRO A 19 13.31 19.73 93.76
CA PRO A 19 14.52 18.93 93.54
C PRO A 19 15.55 19.67 92.68
N PRO A 20 16.86 19.32 92.88
CA PRO A 20 17.95 20.06 92.21
C PRO A 20 17.93 19.83 90.67
N ALA A 21 18.22 20.90 89.97
CA ALA A 21 18.27 20.96 88.50
C ALA A 21 19.34 19.98 87.91
N ALA A 22 18.91 19.06 87.11
CA ALA A 22 19.80 18.24 86.26
C ALA A 22 20.59 19.08 85.29
N PRO A 23 21.85 18.74 84.98
CA PRO A 23 22.67 19.54 84.07
C PRO A 23 22.11 19.50 82.66
N GLN A 24 21.75 20.65 82.12
CA GLN A 24 21.35 20.81 80.74
C GLN A 24 22.55 20.56 79.82
N LYS A 25 22.45 19.49 78.98
CA LYS A 25 23.39 19.30 77.88
C LYS A 25 23.33 20.52 76.97
N PRO A 26 24.49 21.08 76.56
CA PRO A 26 24.47 22.19 75.61
C PRO A 26 23.88 21.74 74.29
N ALA A 27 22.88 22.45 73.78
CA ALA A 27 22.31 22.29 72.45
C ALA A 27 23.43 22.49 71.39
N PRO A 28 23.48 21.59 70.37
CA PRO A 28 24.49 21.76 69.33
C PRO A 28 24.25 23.11 68.60
N LYS A 29 25.24 24.00 68.64
CA LYS A 29 25.26 25.21 67.81
C LYS A 29 25.34 24.78 66.35
N SER A 30 24.18 24.54 65.70
CA SER A 30 24.13 24.39 64.22
C SER A 30 24.64 25.70 63.63
N SER A 31 25.84 25.68 63.09
CA SER A 31 26.40 26.86 62.50
C SER A 31 25.47 27.29 61.37
N ARG A 32 24.86 28.45 61.47
CA ARG A 32 24.01 29.06 60.41
C ARG A 32 24.66 28.96 59.05
N ARG A 33 26.01 28.94 58.99
CA ARG A 33 26.80 28.79 57.78
C ARG A 33 26.63 27.43 57.09
N THR A 34 26.54 26.30 57.85
CA THR A 34 26.30 24.95 57.26
C THR A 34 24.88 24.80 56.74
N VAL A 35 23.88 25.39 57.42
CA VAL A 35 22.49 25.40 56.93
C VAL A 35 22.37 26.22 55.62
N PHE A 36 23.01 27.38 55.54
CA PHE A 36 23.04 28.20 54.32
C PHE A 36 23.80 27.49 53.18
N LEU A 37 24.89 26.75 53.46
CA LEU A 37 25.59 25.94 52.44
C LEU A 37 24.73 24.80 51.91
N ILE A 38 24.06 24.07 52.78
CA ILE A 38 23.15 22.96 52.37
C ILE A 38 21.99 23.54 51.56
N MET A 39 21.39 24.64 52.01
CA MET A 39 20.31 25.31 51.29
C MET A 39 20.79 25.86 49.90
N GLY A 40 22.00 26.37 49.85
CA GLY A 40 22.63 26.82 48.60
C GLY A 40 22.87 25.69 47.60
N VAL A 41 23.32 24.49 48.08
CA VAL A 41 23.50 23.29 47.26
C VAL A 41 22.15 22.75 46.76
N ILE A 42 21.13 22.76 47.59
CA ILE A 42 19.77 22.31 47.22
C ILE A 42 19.19 23.27 46.18
N LEU A 43 19.33 24.58 46.37
CA LEU A 43 18.86 25.60 45.44
C LEU A 43 19.59 25.52 44.08
N ALA A 44 20.92 25.32 44.10
CA ALA A 44 21.74 25.12 42.91
C ALA A 44 21.33 23.83 42.15
N GLY A 45 21.06 22.75 42.89
CA GLY A 45 20.54 21.47 42.36
C GLY A 45 19.16 21.63 41.69
N LEU A 46 18.24 22.35 42.36
CA LEU A 46 16.93 22.66 41.80
C LEU A 46 17.04 23.56 40.57
N LEU A 47 17.95 24.54 40.56
CA LEU A 47 18.18 25.44 39.44
C LEU A 47 18.78 24.69 38.26
N LEU A 48 19.79 23.82 38.48
CA LEU A 48 20.37 22.95 37.47
C LEU A 48 19.32 21.99 36.90
N PHE A 49 18.47 21.37 37.74
CA PHE A 49 17.38 20.51 37.35
C PHE A 49 16.33 21.28 36.53
N GLY A 50 15.98 22.51 36.95
CA GLY A 50 15.07 23.40 36.24
C GLY A 50 15.58 23.79 34.85
N VAL A 51 16.87 24.23 34.78
CA VAL A 51 17.53 24.58 33.52
C VAL A 51 17.60 23.35 32.57
N ARG A 52 17.99 22.18 33.11
CA ARG A 52 18.05 20.96 32.33
C ARG A 52 16.66 20.55 31.80
N LYS A 53 15.62 20.63 32.63
CA LYS A 53 14.24 20.32 32.25
C LYS A 53 13.71 21.33 31.22
N TRP A 54 14.02 22.59 31.40
CA TRP A 54 13.62 23.65 30.44
C TRP A 54 14.33 23.49 29.08
N TRP A 55 15.61 23.12 29.07
CA TRP A 55 16.35 22.86 27.84
C TRP A 55 15.86 21.62 27.13
N PHE A 56 15.58 20.55 27.88
CA PHE A 56 14.99 19.32 27.35
C PHE A 56 13.61 19.60 26.74
N SER A 57 12.76 20.38 27.42
CA SER A 57 11.42 20.74 26.90
C SER A 57 11.46 21.60 25.64
N ARG A 58 12.55 22.35 25.42
CA ARG A 58 12.72 23.17 24.21
C ARG A 58 13.26 22.39 23.01
N SER A 59 13.95 21.30 23.25
CA SER A 59 14.56 20.46 22.21
C SER A 59 13.77 19.21 21.89
N HIS A 60 12.59 19.02 22.52
CA HIS A 60 11.76 17.83 22.29
C HIS A 60 10.29 18.22 22.19
N VAL A 61 9.66 17.79 21.12
CA VAL A 61 8.21 17.89 20.91
C VAL A 61 7.60 16.51 21.13
N SER A 62 6.67 16.37 22.10
CA SER A 62 6.05 15.11 22.43
C SER A 62 4.54 15.17 22.22
N THR A 63 3.98 14.11 21.66
CA THR A 63 2.53 13.96 21.50
C THR A 63 2.10 12.54 21.79
N ASP A 64 0.97 12.41 22.47
CA ASP A 64 0.22 11.17 22.72
C ASP A 64 -0.88 10.94 21.65
N ASN A 65 -1.16 11.97 20.83
CA ASN A 65 -2.11 11.85 19.74
C ASN A 65 -1.38 11.36 18.48
N ALA A 66 -0.95 10.13 18.52
CA ALA A 66 -0.29 9.46 17.42
C ALA A 66 -0.75 8.00 17.33
N GLN A 67 -0.78 7.49 16.11
CA GLN A 67 -1.17 6.11 15.84
C GLN A 67 -0.27 5.49 14.77
N VAL A 68 -0.20 4.17 14.79
CA VAL A 68 0.38 3.41 13.68
C VAL A 68 -0.63 3.39 12.55
N ASP A 69 -0.22 3.78 11.37
CA ASP A 69 -0.96 3.66 10.12
C ASP A 69 -0.26 2.68 9.17
N GLY A 70 -0.97 2.19 8.18
CA GLY A 70 -0.45 1.27 7.19
C GLY A 70 -1.39 1.11 6.01
N HIS A 71 -0.89 0.49 4.96
CA HIS A 71 -1.73 0.16 3.82
C HIS A 71 -2.68 -0.98 4.16
N ILE A 72 -3.96 -0.81 3.91
CA ILE A 72 -4.97 -1.86 3.95
C ILE A 72 -5.36 -2.14 2.50
N VAL A 73 -4.92 -3.27 1.96
CA VAL A 73 -5.13 -3.63 0.55
C VAL A 73 -6.40 -4.48 0.43
N PRO A 74 -7.50 -3.94 -0.11
CA PRO A 74 -8.71 -4.72 -0.35
C PRO A 74 -8.47 -5.72 -1.48
N ILE A 75 -8.88 -6.96 -1.28
CA ILE A 75 -8.82 -8.02 -2.27
C ILE A 75 -10.16 -8.09 -2.99
N LEU A 76 -10.12 -7.80 -4.29
CA LEU A 76 -11.28 -7.70 -5.14
C LEU A 76 -11.18 -8.73 -6.27
N PRO A 77 -12.22 -9.50 -6.58
CA PRO A 77 -12.25 -10.38 -7.72
C PRO A 77 -12.37 -9.57 -9.01
N LYS A 78 -11.69 -9.99 -10.07
CA LYS A 78 -11.77 -9.37 -11.40
C LYS A 78 -12.89 -9.95 -12.25
N VAL A 79 -13.37 -11.14 -11.89
CA VAL A 79 -14.49 -11.85 -12.53
C VAL A 79 -15.51 -12.26 -11.50
N GLY A 80 -16.78 -12.37 -11.92
CA GLY A 80 -17.85 -12.89 -11.07
C GLY A 80 -17.93 -14.41 -11.12
N GLY A 81 -18.46 -15.01 -10.05
CA GLY A 81 -18.66 -16.45 -9.98
C GLY A 81 -18.99 -16.91 -8.57
N TYR A 82 -19.33 -18.19 -8.42
CA TYR A 82 -19.49 -18.81 -7.11
C TYR A 82 -18.14 -19.12 -6.49
N VAL A 83 -18.01 -18.92 -5.19
CA VAL A 83 -16.81 -19.30 -4.44
C VAL A 83 -16.76 -20.82 -4.29
N ALA A 84 -15.79 -21.44 -4.95
CA ALA A 84 -15.57 -22.89 -4.87
C ALA A 84 -14.69 -23.27 -3.68
N GLU A 85 -13.75 -22.41 -3.28
CA GLU A 85 -12.83 -22.69 -2.17
C GLU A 85 -12.33 -21.37 -1.57
N VAL A 86 -12.21 -21.32 -0.24
CA VAL A 86 -11.52 -20.26 0.49
C VAL A 86 -10.32 -20.90 1.20
N ARG A 87 -9.09 -20.52 0.83
CA ARG A 87 -7.84 -21.15 1.29
C ARG A 87 -7.19 -20.50 2.49
N VAL A 88 -7.76 -19.39 2.94
CA VAL A 88 -7.18 -18.59 4.03
C VAL A 88 -8.24 -18.26 5.07
N GLU A 89 -7.79 -18.12 6.30
CA GLU A 89 -8.59 -17.63 7.42
C GLU A 89 -8.15 -16.25 7.86
N GLU A 90 -8.97 -15.59 8.67
CA GLU A 90 -8.58 -14.32 9.27
C GLU A 90 -7.34 -14.48 10.15
N ASN A 91 -6.50 -13.45 10.17
CA ASN A 91 -5.25 -13.38 10.91
C ASN A 91 -4.13 -14.34 10.43
N HIS A 92 -4.34 -15.07 9.32
CA HIS A 92 -3.28 -15.85 8.70
C HIS A 92 -2.31 -14.97 7.90
N THR A 93 -1.02 -15.28 7.99
CA THR A 93 0.01 -14.64 7.17
C THR A 93 0.03 -15.25 5.78
N VAL A 94 0.05 -14.38 4.76
CA VAL A 94 0.09 -14.75 3.34
C VAL A 94 1.25 -14.07 2.65
N LYS A 95 1.75 -14.71 1.59
CA LYS A 95 2.80 -14.18 0.71
C LYS A 95 2.20 -13.69 -0.60
N ALA A 96 2.89 -12.76 -1.25
CA ALA A 96 2.53 -12.34 -2.59
C ALA A 96 2.45 -13.55 -3.53
N GLY A 97 1.33 -13.67 -4.27
CA GLY A 97 1.06 -14.79 -5.16
C GLY A 97 0.30 -15.96 -4.53
N ASP A 98 0.13 -16.01 -3.21
CA ASP A 98 -0.68 -17.05 -2.58
C ASP A 98 -2.14 -16.95 -3.03
N THR A 99 -2.75 -18.09 -3.33
CA THR A 99 -4.17 -18.16 -3.71
C THR A 99 -5.03 -18.05 -2.45
N LEU A 100 -5.84 -17.00 -2.38
CA LEU A 100 -6.72 -16.73 -1.25
C LEU A 100 -8.11 -17.36 -1.44
N VAL A 101 -8.66 -17.17 -2.64
CA VAL A 101 -10.00 -17.65 -3.01
C VAL A 101 -9.96 -18.26 -4.40
N VAL A 102 -10.68 -19.34 -4.59
CA VAL A 102 -10.89 -19.96 -5.90
C VAL A 102 -12.38 -19.85 -6.24
N LEU A 103 -12.68 -19.25 -7.37
CA LEU A 103 -14.03 -19.21 -7.93
C LEU A 103 -14.30 -20.47 -8.77
N ASP A 104 -15.55 -20.81 -8.98
CA ASP A 104 -15.94 -21.86 -9.93
C ASP A 104 -15.47 -21.47 -11.33
N ASP A 105 -14.60 -22.28 -11.89
CA ASP A 105 -13.91 -22.01 -13.14
C ASP A 105 -14.42 -22.84 -14.33
N ARG A 106 -15.49 -23.64 -14.14
CA ARG A 106 -15.99 -24.55 -15.15
C ARG A 106 -16.38 -23.86 -16.44
N ASP A 107 -17.10 -22.74 -16.36
CA ASP A 107 -17.52 -21.96 -17.53
C ASP A 107 -16.32 -21.31 -18.24
N PHE A 108 -15.35 -20.81 -17.48
CA PHE A 108 -14.12 -20.22 -18.02
C PHE A 108 -13.24 -21.27 -18.71
N ARG A 109 -13.15 -22.48 -18.16
CA ARG A 109 -12.45 -23.62 -18.81
C ARG A 109 -13.15 -24.06 -20.09
N ALA A 110 -14.47 -24.14 -20.09
CA ALA A 110 -15.24 -24.49 -21.28
C ALA A 110 -15.02 -23.44 -22.39
N ARG A 111 -15.03 -22.14 -22.04
CA ARG A 111 -14.77 -21.05 -22.98
C ARG A 111 -13.33 -21.08 -23.51
N LEU A 112 -12.35 -21.36 -22.67
CA LEU A 112 -10.97 -21.52 -23.12
C LEU A 112 -10.84 -22.69 -24.10
N ALA A 113 -11.40 -23.85 -23.77
CA ALA A 113 -11.40 -25.05 -24.64
C ALA A 113 -12.05 -24.75 -26.01
N GLN A 114 -13.15 -23.98 -26.03
CA GLN A 114 -13.78 -23.54 -27.26
C GLN A 114 -12.85 -22.70 -28.12
N THR A 115 -12.24 -21.66 -27.56
CA THR A 115 -11.34 -20.78 -28.29
C THR A 115 -10.04 -21.47 -28.73
N GLU A 116 -9.58 -22.47 -27.97
CA GLU A 116 -8.44 -23.33 -28.36
C GLU A 116 -8.80 -24.23 -29.55
N ALA A 117 -10.01 -24.79 -29.58
CA ALA A 117 -10.49 -25.57 -30.71
C ALA A 117 -10.64 -24.71 -31.97
N ASP A 118 -11.19 -23.49 -31.84
CA ASP A 118 -11.33 -22.53 -32.95
C ASP A 118 -9.95 -22.14 -33.53
N LEU A 119 -8.97 -21.85 -32.66
CA LEU A 119 -7.60 -21.58 -33.07
C LEU A 119 -6.96 -22.78 -33.76
N ALA A 120 -7.13 -23.97 -33.21
CA ALA A 120 -6.59 -25.20 -33.81
C ALA A 120 -7.19 -25.47 -35.22
N ALA A 121 -8.50 -25.24 -35.40
CA ALA A 121 -9.16 -25.34 -36.68
C ALA A 121 -8.59 -24.35 -37.72
N LEU A 122 -8.37 -23.07 -37.34
CA LEU A 122 -7.77 -22.08 -38.20
C LEU A 122 -6.31 -22.41 -38.54
N LEU A 123 -5.52 -22.85 -37.57
CA LEU A 123 -4.14 -23.26 -37.82
C LEU A 123 -4.06 -24.44 -38.79
N ALA A 124 -5.00 -25.38 -38.75
CA ALA A 124 -5.04 -26.47 -39.70
C ALA A 124 -5.30 -26.02 -41.15
N THR A 125 -5.93 -24.85 -41.37
CA THR A 125 -6.17 -24.28 -42.71
C THR A 125 -4.99 -23.47 -43.23
N VAL A 126 -4.20 -22.84 -42.35
CA VAL A 126 -3.09 -21.95 -42.74
C VAL A 126 -1.76 -22.71 -42.85
N SER A 127 -1.44 -23.55 -41.88
CA SER A 127 -0.20 -24.32 -41.87
C SER A 127 -0.35 -25.60 -41.01
N SER A 128 -0.04 -26.75 -41.60
CA SER A 128 0.10 -28.01 -40.88
C SER A 128 1.61 -28.32 -40.76
N ARG A 129 2.05 -28.79 -39.57
CA ARG A 129 3.45 -29.19 -39.33
C ARG A 129 4.00 -30.23 -40.31
N THR A 130 3.15 -30.87 -41.09
CA THR A 130 3.47 -31.95 -42.04
C THR A 130 2.98 -31.70 -43.48
N ARG A 131 2.25 -30.62 -43.72
CA ARG A 131 1.77 -30.24 -45.07
C ARG A 131 1.76 -28.72 -45.21
N VAL A 132 2.21 -28.23 -46.34
CA VAL A 132 2.02 -26.84 -46.77
C VAL A 132 0.55 -26.51 -46.70
N GLY A 133 0.16 -25.46 -45.95
CA GLY A 133 -1.25 -25.06 -45.83
C GLY A 133 -1.84 -24.68 -47.17
N GLN A 134 -3.18 -24.72 -47.28
CA GLN A 134 -3.85 -24.36 -48.56
C GLN A 134 -3.45 -22.98 -49.07
N ALA A 135 -3.33 -21.98 -48.18
CA ALA A 135 -2.95 -20.64 -48.57
C ALA A 135 -1.51 -20.54 -49.05
N GLU A 136 -0.57 -21.23 -48.40
CA GLU A 136 0.83 -21.29 -48.84
C GLU A 136 0.99 -22.05 -50.15
N ALA A 137 0.23 -23.16 -50.34
CA ALA A 137 0.23 -23.92 -51.59
C ALA A 137 -0.32 -23.08 -52.76
N ALA A 138 -1.36 -22.28 -52.51
CA ALA A 138 -1.92 -21.38 -53.53
C ALA A 138 -0.91 -20.29 -53.93
N VAL A 139 -0.17 -19.74 -52.97
CA VAL A 139 0.91 -18.77 -53.24
C VAL A 139 2.03 -19.43 -54.07
N ALA A 140 2.49 -20.62 -53.69
CA ALA A 140 3.53 -21.34 -54.40
C ALA A 140 3.13 -21.65 -55.86
N GLN A 141 1.89 -22.08 -56.10
CA GLN A 141 1.35 -22.33 -57.40
C GLN A 141 1.28 -21.02 -58.24
N ALA A 142 0.74 -19.94 -57.67
CA ALA A 142 0.62 -18.65 -58.35
C ALA A 142 2.03 -18.09 -58.66
N GLN A 143 3.00 -18.26 -57.79
CA GLN A 143 4.38 -17.88 -57.98
C GLN A 143 5.03 -18.64 -59.14
N GLY A 144 4.82 -19.95 -59.23
CA GLY A 144 5.28 -20.76 -60.38
C GLY A 144 4.71 -20.29 -61.70
N ASN A 145 3.40 -19.98 -61.73
CA ASN A 145 2.73 -19.45 -62.93
C ASN A 145 3.26 -18.06 -63.31
N ALA A 146 3.47 -17.17 -62.36
CA ALA A 146 4.03 -15.83 -62.59
C ALA A 146 5.47 -15.90 -63.11
N LEU A 147 6.31 -16.75 -62.54
CA LEU A 147 7.67 -16.99 -63.00
C LEU A 147 7.71 -17.50 -64.45
N LYS A 148 6.82 -18.47 -64.80
CA LYS A 148 6.72 -18.98 -66.18
C LYS A 148 6.30 -17.88 -67.13
N ALA A 149 5.20 -17.15 -66.82
CA ALA A 149 4.67 -16.10 -67.72
C ALA A 149 5.64 -14.93 -67.94
N THR A 150 6.38 -14.54 -66.89
CA THR A 150 7.42 -13.49 -67.00
C THR A 150 8.64 -13.96 -67.79
N ALA A 151 9.05 -15.24 -67.66
CA ALA A 151 10.13 -15.81 -68.50
C ALA A 151 9.72 -15.90 -69.95
N ASP A 152 8.47 -16.24 -70.27
CA ASP A 152 7.94 -16.27 -71.63
C ASP A 152 7.89 -14.87 -72.24
N LEU A 153 7.46 -13.85 -71.47
CA LEU A 153 7.50 -12.44 -71.89
C LEU A 153 8.93 -11.97 -72.20
N ALA A 154 9.87 -12.21 -71.31
CA ALA A 154 11.29 -11.86 -71.45
C ALA A 154 11.94 -12.53 -72.65
N ARG A 155 11.41 -13.65 -73.11
CA ARG A 155 11.88 -14.37 -74.33
C ARG A 155 11.27 -13.76 -75.58
N ILE A 156 10.00 -13.39 -75.59
CA ILE A 156 9.26 -12.88 -76.73
C ILE A 156 9.55 -11.40 -77.02
N GLU A 157 9.75 -10.58 -75.99
CA GLU A 157 9.94 -9.11 -76.15
C GLU A 157 11.12 -8.72 -77.05
N PRO A 158 12.33 -9.32 -76.95
CA PRO A 158 13.43 -9.03 -77.87
C PRO A 158 13.16 -9.52 -79.34
N LEU A 159 12.40 -10.60 -79.52
CA LEU A 159 12.01 -11.13 -80.81
C LEU A 159 11.01 -10.23 -81.53
N ALA A 160 10.12 -9.58 -80.77
CA ALA A 160 9.20 -8.58 -81.34
C ALA A 160 9.92 -7.32 -81.83
N LEU A 161 10.97 -6.89 -81.09
CA LEU A 161 11.82 -5.76 -81.55
C LEU A 161 12.55 -6.06 -82.85
N GLN A 162 12.81 -7.35 -83.11
CA GLN A 162 13.43 -7.80 -84.39
C GLN A 162 12.41 -8.12 -85.48
N ASN A 163 11.11 -7.85 -85.26
CA ASN A 163 9.98 -8.18 -86.16
C ASN A 163 9.85 -9.68 -86.45
N VAL A 164 10.32 -10.56 -85.59
CA VAL A 164 10.23 -12.01 -85.75
C VAL A 164 8.87 -12.55 -85.33
N VAL A 165 8.20 -11.86 -84.38
CA VAL A 165 6.86 -12.21 -83.86
C VAL A 165 5.87 -11.07 -84.08
N SER A 166 4.55 -11.38 -84.19
CA SER A 166 3.51 -10.37 -84.38
C SER A 166 3.25 -9.57 -83.08
N GLN A 167 2.77 -8.30 -83.28
CA GLN A 167 2.35 -7.47 -82.10
C GLN A 167 1.24 -8.16 -81.28
N GLN A 168 0.30 -8.81 -81.93
CA GLN A 168 -0.77 -9.55 -81.32
C GLN A 168 -0.21 -10.65 -80.39
N GLN A 169 0.86 -11.31 -80.76
CA GLN A 169 1.51 -12.34 -79.99
C GLN A 169 2.22 -11.73 -78.76
N LEU A 170 2.91 -10.61 -78.89
CA LEU A 170 3.55 -9.86 -77.82
C LEU A 170 2.49 -9.40 -76.78
N ASP A 171 1.40 -8.78 -77.25
CA ASP A 171 0.32 -8.28 -76.40
C ASP A 171 -0.36 -9.42 -75.63
N GLY A 172 -0.53 -10.59 -76.31
CA GLY A 172 -1.06 -11.78 -75.62
C GLY A 172 -0.17 -12.28 -74.48
N VAL A 173 1.16 -12.32 -74.71
CA VAL A 173 2.11 -12.76 -73.67
C VAL A 173 2.23 -11.71 -72.52
N ARG A 174 2.16 -10.42 -72.84
CA ARG A 174 2.11 -9.33 -71.87
C ARG A 174 0.88 -9.42 -70.96
N ALA A 175 -0.28 -9.61 -71.56
CA ALA A 175 -1.53 -9.81 -70.81
C ALA A 175 -1.47 -11.04 -69.89
N ALA A 176 -0.89 -12.14 -70.44
CA ALA A 176 -0.71 -13.38 -69.58
C ALA A 176 0.23 -13.16 -68.39
N ALA A 177 1.34 -12.43 -68.62
CA ALA A 177 2.28 -12.11 -67.53
C ALA A 177 1.63 -11.21 -66.46
N THR A 178 0.90 -10.18 -66.90
CA THR A 178 0.17 -9.27 -66.02
C THR A 178 -0.91 -10.02 -65.21
N ALA A 179 -1.68 -10.92 -65.87
CA ALA A 179 -2.68 -11.74 -65.22
C ALA A 179 -2.08 -12.68 -64.18
N ALA A 180 -0.94 -13.34 -64.48
CA ALA A 180 -0.27 -14.24 -63.56
C ALA A 180 0.32 -13.48 -62.33
N GLN A 181 0.86 -12.27 -62.52
CA GLN A 181 1.30 -11.40 -61.44
C GLN A 181 0.13 -10.95 -60.54
N ALA A 182 -1.01 -10.60 -61.14
CA ALA A 182 -2.21 -10.26 -60.36
C ALA A 182 -2.73 -11.46 -59.55
N GLN A 183 -2.68 -12.69 -60.11
CA GLN A 183 -3.04 -13.91 -59.37
C GLN A 183 -2.09 -14.16 -58.16
N LEU A 184 -0.78 -13.94 -58.36
CA LEU A 184 0.19 -14.05 -57.27
C LEU A 184 -0.10 -13.03 -56.15
N ALA A 185 -0.34 -11.78 -56.52
CA ALA A 185 -0.69 -10.74 -55.55
C ALA A 185 -1.98 -11.07 -54.80
N ALA A 186 -3.00 -11.60 -55.49
CA ALA A 186 -4.24 -12.03 -54.83
C ALA A 186 -4.02 -13.23 -53.87
N ALA A 187 -3.21 -14.21 -54.26
CA ALA A 187 -2.88 -15.35 -53.38
C ALA A 187 -2.09 -14.90 -52.13
N GLN A 188 -1.14 -13.99 -52.31
CA GLN A 188 -0.40 -13.37 -51.18
C GLN A 188 -1.32 -12.59 -50.23
N ALA A 189 -2.24 -11.80 -50.76
CA ALA A 189 -3.23 -11.07 -49.95
C ALA A 189 -4.15 -12.05 -49.17
N MET A 190 -4.53 -13.18 -49.76
CA MET A 190 -5.29 -14.23 -49.08
C MET A 190 -4.48 -14.86 -47.93
N LEU A 191 -3.20 -15.11 -48.11
CA LEU A 191 -2.31 -15.62 -47.07
C LEU A 191 -2.21 -14.64 -45.89
N VAL A 192 -1.96 -13.36 -46.16
CA VAL A 192 -1.92 -12.31 -45.13
C VAL A 192 -3.25 -12.21 -44.40
N GLY A 193 -4.38 -12.32 -45.11
CA GLY A 193 -5.71 -12.33 -44.48
C GLY A 193 -5.94 -13.56 -43.62
N ALA A 194 -5.40 -14.73 -43.99
CA ALA A 194 -5.48 -15.95 -43.18
C ALA A 194 -4.63 -15.84 -41.92
N ASP A 195 -3.41 -15.30 -42.00
CA ASP A 195 -2.53 -15.03 -40.86
C ASP A 195 -3.18 -14.05 -39.87
N ALA A 196 -3.83 -12.99 -40.40
CA ALA A 196 -4.55 -12.03 -39.54
C ALA A 196 -5.71 -12.72 -38.75
N ARG A 197 -6.42 -13.67 -39.39
CA ARG A 197 -7.46 -14.46 -38.69
C ARG A 197 -6.88 -15.34 -37.60
N VAL A 198 -5.74 -15.97 -37.85
CA VAL A 198 -5.02 -16.77 -36.80
C VAL A 198 -4.59 -15.87 -35.65
N ALA A 199 -4.06 -14.69 -35.95
CA ALA A 199 -3.66 -13.72 -34.92
C ALA A 199 -4.87 -13.29 -34.04
N ALA A 200 -6.02 -13.03 -34.67
CA ALA A 200 -7.26 -12.69 -33.96
C ALA A 200 -7.75 -13.85 -33.09
N ALA A 201 -7.69 -15.08 -33.56
CA ALA A 201 -8.09 -16.26 -32.79
C ALA A 201 -7.12 -16.52 -31.61
N ARG A 202 -5.82 -16.29 -31.78
CA ARG A 202 -4.84 -16.33 -30.67
C ARG A 202 -5.19 -15.30 -29.61
N ALA A 203 -5.46 -14.05 -29.99
CA ALA A 203 -5.85 -13.02 -29.06
C ALA A 203 -7.13 -13.37 -28.28
N SER A 204 -8.12 -13.96 -28.97
CA SER A 204 -9.35 -14.45 -28.32
C SER A 204 -9.08 -15.56 -27.30
N ARG A 205 -8.22 -16.52 -27.65
CA ARG A 205 -7.81 -17.58 -26.73
C ARG A 205 -7.05 -17.05 -25.53
N ASP A 206 -6.11 -16.11 -25.75
CA ASP A 206 -5.32 -15.52 -24.67
C ASP A 206 -6.21 -14.72 -23.72
N GLN A 207 -7.23 -14.03 -24.24
CA GLN A 207 -8.24 -13.36 -23.41
C GLN A 207 -9.04 -14.36 -22.57
N ALA A 208 -9.45 -15.51 -23.13
CA ALA A 208 -10.16 -16.55 -22.37
C ALA A 208 -9.25 -17.17 -21.29
N ALA A 209 -7.98 -17.42 -21.60
CA ALA A 209 -6.98 -17.88 -20.62
C ALA A 209 -6.76 -16.88 -19.49
N LEU A 210 -6.71 -15.57 -19.80
CA LEU A 210 -6.60 -14.51 -18.82
C LEU A 210 -7.83 -14.46 -17.90
N GLN A 211 -9.04 -14.57 -18.45
CA GLN A 211 -10.27 -14.65 -17.65
C GLN A 211 -10.29 -15.87 -16.74
N LEU A 212 -9.83 -17.02 -17.19
CA LEU A 212 -9.66 -18.19 -16.35
C LEU A 212 -8.64 -17.96 -15.23
N SER A 213 -7.54 -17.26 -15.49
CA SER A 213 -6.56 -16.93 -14.45
C SER A 213 -7.16 -16.08 -13.34
N TYR A 214 -8.13 -15.22 -13.64
CA TYR A 214 -8.81 -14.34 -12.68
C TYR A 214 -9.77 -15.08 -11.75
N THR A 215 -10.12 -16.35 -12.04
CA THR A 215 -10.89 -17.17 -11.10
C THR A 215 -10.11 -17.55 -9.85
N ARG A 216 -8.78 -17.43 -9.90
CA ARG A 216 -7.90 -17.55 -8.74
C ARG A 216 -7.55 -16.18 -8.22
N VAL A 217 -8.15 -15.81 -7.10
CA VAL A 217 -7.88 -14.55 -6.44
C VAL A 217 -6.63 -14.71 -5.59
N ILE A 218 -5.58 -13.96 -5.91
CA ILE A 218 -4.25 -14.06 -5.28
C ILE A 218 -3.94 -12.83 -4.42
N ALA A 219 -3.06 -13.01 -3.42
CA ALA A 219 -2.53 -11.93 -2.61
C ALA A 219 -1.57 -11.06 -3.44
N PRO A 220 -1.75 -9.73 -3.48
CA PRO A 220 -0.87 -8.83 -4.22
C PRO A 220 0.45 -8.53 -3.50
N SER A 221 0.51 -8.73 -2.18
CA SER A 221 1.66 -8.46 -1.32
C SER A 221 1.72 -9.43 -0.15
N ASN A 222 2.89 -9.50 0.50
CA ASN A 222 3.00 -10.14 1.79
C ASN A 222 2.18 -9.39 2.83
N GLY A 223 1.57 -10.09 3.78
CA GLY A 223 0.80 -9.45 4.83
C GLY A 223 -0.03 -10.42 5.65
N VAL A 224 -0.93 -9.87 6.44
CA VAL A 224 -1.87 -10.64 7.25
C VAL A 224 -3.29 -10.38 6.74
N VAL A 225 -4.06 -11.47 6.56
CA VAL A 225 -5.46 -11.40 6.14
C VAL A 225 -6.30 -10.78 7.25
N SER A 226 -7.15 -9.83 6.89
CA SER A 226 -8.09 -9.15 7.78
C SER A 226 -9.44 -8.99 7.10
N LYS A 227 -10.51 -8.89 7.89
CA LYS A 227 -11.88 -8.67 7.41
C LYS A 227 -12.31 -9.62 6.29
N LYS A 228 -12.21 -10.91 6.51
CA LYS A 228 -12.76 -11.90 5.58
C LYS A 228 -14.30 -11.84 5.59
N THR A 229 -14.88 -11.40 4.48
CA THR A 229 -16.35 -11.31 4.29
C THR A 229 -16.90 -12.35 3.34
N VAL A 230 -16.01 -13.12 2.68
CA VAL A 230 -16.38 -14.12 1.70
C VAL A 230 -16.54 -15.48 2.35
N GLU A 231 -17.60 -16.21 1.93
CA GLU A 231 -17.90 -17.56 2.38
C GLU A 231 -17.99 -18.54 1.20
N LEU A 232 -17.78 -19.83 1.50
CA LEU A 232 -17.91 -20.91 0.53
C LEU A 232 -19.32 -20.94 -0.07
N GLY A 233 -19.42 -21.08 -1.39
CA GLY A 233 -20.69 -21.11 -2.11
C GLY A 233 -21.34 -19.75 -2.35
N GLN A 234 -20.76 -18.66 -1.86
CA GLN A 234 -21.25 -17.30 -2.08
C GLN A 234 -21.06 -16.90 -3.54
N LEU A 235 -22.05 -16.21 -4.12
CA LEU A 235 -21.89 -15.52 -5.40
C LEU A 235 -21.20 -14.19 -5.18
N VAL A 236 -20.07 -13.96 -5.86
CA VAL A 236 -19.30 -12.71 -5.82
C VAL A 236 -19.32 -12.01 -7.16
N GLN A 237 -19.24 -10.69 -7.13
CA GLN A 237 -19.22 -9.85 -8.32
C GLN A 237 -17.88 -9.13 -8.48
N PRO A 238 -17.48 -8.74 -9.70
CA PRO A 238 -16.28 -7.96 -9.92
C PRO A 238 -16.30 -6.67 -9.09
N GLY A 239 -15.18 -6.38 -8.39
CA GLY A 239 -15.06 -5.20 -7.54
C GLY A 239 -15.67 -5.32 -6.13
N GLN A 240 -16.29 -6.43 -5.78
CA GLN A 240 -16.80 -6.68 -4.43
C GLN A 240 -15.63 -7.05 -3.49
N PRO A 241 -15.44 -6.35 -2.34
CA PRO A 241 -14.39 -6.71 -1.40
C PRO A 241 -14.63 -8.10 -0.78
N LEU A 242 -13.65 -8.99 -0.88
CA LEU A 242 -13.70 -10.33 -0.30
C LEU A 242 -13.04 -10.39 1.08
N MET A 243 -11.91 -9.73 1.20
CA MET A 243 -11.09 -9.60 2.40
C MET A 243 -10.10 -8.45 2.22
N SER A 244 -9.30 -8.17 3.23
CA SER A 244 -8.19 -7.23 3.14
C SER A 244 -6.88 -7.90 3.52
N VAL A 245 -5.78 -7.50 2.91
CA VAL A 245 -4.42 -7.88 3.31
C VAL A 245 -3.71 -6.65 3.85
N VAL A 246 -3.13 -6.77 5.04
CA VAL A 246 -2.40 -5.71 5.72
C VAL A 246 -0.91 -6.05 5.71
N PRO A 247 -0.08 -5.35 4.92
CA PRO A 247 1.37 -5.50 4.96
C PRO A 247 1.91 -4.92 6.28
N LEU A 248 2.48 -5.76 7.15
CA LEU A 248 3.02 -5.31 8.44
C LEU A 248 4.44 -4.72 8.33
N GLU A 249 5.10 -4.88 7.18
CA GLU A 249 6.44 -4.34 6.92
C GLU A 249 6.41 -2.89 6.42
N ASP A 250 5.29 -2.44 5.86
CA ASP A 250 5.12 -1.09 5.32
C ASP A 250 4.13 -0.28 6.17
N VAL A 251 4.56 0.01 7.39
CA VAL A 251 3.82 0.82 8.36
C VAL A 251 4.54 2.14 8.63
N TRP A 252 3.79 3.13 9.03
CA TRP A 252 4.29 4.42 9.48
C TRP A 252 3.48 4.89 10.68
N LEU A 253 3.94 5.93 11.34
CA LEU A 253 3.19 6.57 12.40
C LEU A 253 2.67 7.92 11.90
N THR A 254 1.44 8.23 12.24
CA THR A 254 0.84 9.54 12.05
C THR A 254 0.73 10.21 13.41
N ALA A 255 1.59 11.20 13.66
CA ALA A 255 1.59 11.99 14.88
C ALA A 255 0.92 13.33 14.63
N ASN A 256 -0.13 13.64 15.39
CA ASN A 256 -0.88 14.89 15.26
C ASN A 256 -0.31 15.94 16.21
N LEU A 257 0.62 16.76 15.74
CA LEU A 257 1.23 17.83 16.50
C LEU A 257 0.35 19.08 16.54
N LYS A 258 0.47 19.87 17.61
CA LYS A 258 -0.18 21.17 17.65
C LYS A 258 0.48 22.13 16.66
N GLU A 259 -0.32 23.00 16.05
CA GLU A 259 0.16 24.03 15.13
C GLU A 259 1.28 24.90 15.73
N THR A 260 1.25 25.11 17.05
CA THR A 260 2.26 25.88 17.79
C THR A 260 3.61 25.18 17.92
N GLU A 261 3.68 23.88 17.68
CA GLU A 261 4.88 23.04 17.85
C GLU A 261 5.48 22.63 16.50
N ILE A 262 4.77 22.86 15.38
CA ILE A 262 5.18 22.40 14.06
C ILE A 262 6.38 23.16 13.48
N ALA A 263 6.57 24.41 13.89
CA ALA A 263 7.62 25.29 13.36
C ALA A 263 9.03 24.73 13.62
N ASP A 264 9.19 23.99 14.69
CA ASP A 264 10.48 23.44 15.12
C ASP A 264 10.74 22.03 14.55
N VAL A 265 9.76 21.42 13.83
CA VAL A 265 9.84 20.05 13.31
C VAL A 265 10.22 20.07 11.83
N LYS A 266 11.25 19.30 11.46
CA LYS A 266 11.75 19.18 10.08
C LYS A 266 11.85 17.73 9.64
N PRO A 267 11.67 17.45 8.33
CA PRO A 267 11.96 16.13 7.79
C PRO A 267 13.40 15.67 8.10
N GLY A 268 13.56 14.40 8.45
CA GLY A 268 14.84 13.80 8.80
C GLY A 268 15.21 13.86 10.28
N GLU A 269 14.43 14.55 11.13
CA GLU A 269 14.69 14.58 12.57
C GLU A 269 14.43 13.21 13.22
N PRO A 270 15.30 12.81 14.19
CA PRO A 270 15.14 11.56 14.89
C PRO A 270 13.93 11.58 15.83
N VAL A 271 13.28 10.45 15.91
CA VAL A 271 12.06 10.27 16.69
C VAL A 271 12.21 9.03 17.56
N ASP A 272 11.99 9.18 18.87
CA ASP A 272 11.81 8.07 19.78
C ASP A 272 10.30 7.89 20.03
N PHE A 273 9.83 6.65 19.99
CA PHE A 273 8.42 6.37 20.25
C PHE A 273 8.21 5.08 21.05
N THR A 274 7.12 5.05 21.77
CA THR A 274 6.64 3.87 22.50
C THR A 274 5.25 3.51 22.03
N VAL A 275 4.96 2.21 22.01
CA VAL A 275 3.66 1.67 21.61
C VAL A 275 2.94 1.15 22.84
N ASP A 276 1.70 1.55 23.06
CA ASP A 276 0.95 1.18 24.26
C ASP A 276 0.78 -0.34 24.40
N ALA A 277 0.72 -1.06 23.28
CA ALA A 277 0.62 -2.52 23.26
C ALA A 277 1.90 -3.24 23.73
N TYR A 278 3.06 -2.54 23.80
CA TYR A 278 4.36 -3.12 24.15
C TYR A 278 5.05 -2.32 25.27
N PRO A 279 4.57 -2.42 26.52
CA PRO A 279 5.13 -1.67 27.63
C PRO A 279 6.63 -1.95 27.80
N GLY A 280 7.45 -0.89 27.86
CA GLY A 280 8.91 -0.99 28.03
C GLY A 280 9.71 -1.19 26.74
N ALA A 281 9.06 -1.40 25.57
CA ALA A 281 9.73 -1.39 24.29
C ALA A 281 9.88 0.05 23.78
N HIS A 282 11.10 0.41 23.37
CA HIS A 282 11.43 1.70 22.76
C HIS A 282 11.80 1.49 21.30
N PHE A 283 11.18 2.27 20.46
CA PHE A 283 11.39 2.22 19.02
C PHE A 283 11.97 3.55 18.54
N ARG A 284 12.67 3.49 17.42
CA ARG A 284 13.23 4.67 16.75
C ARG A 284 12.72 4.80 15.34
N GLY A 285 12.67 6.04 14.90
CA GLY A 285 12.29 6.40 13.56
C GLY A 285 12.76 7.81 13.22
N HIS A 286 12.31 8.30 12.11
CA HIS A 286 12.60 9.66 11.66
C HIS A 286 11.36 10.30 11.05
N VAL A 287 11.29 11.62 11.13
CA VAL A 287 10.25 12.40 10.47
C VAL A 287 10.40 12.24 8.95
N GLN A 288 9.41 11.67 8.29
CA GLN A 288 9.40 11.50 6.84
C GLN A 288 8.87 12.74 6.15
N SER A 289 7.73 13.27 6.60
CA SER A 289 7.09 14.42 6.00
C SER A 289 6.08 15.06 6.95
N LEU A 290 5.77 16.32 6.69
CA LEU A 290 4.71 17.07 7.36
C LEU A 290 3.55 17.25 6.39
N SER A 291 2.32 17.17 6.90
CA SER A 291 1.13 17.42 6.09
C SER A 291 1.07 18.90 5.68
N PRO A 292 0.70 19.22 4.43
CA PRO A 292 0.55 20.60 3.96
C PRO A 292 -0.71 21.29 4.53
N ALA A 293 -1.57 20.57 5.23
CA ALA A 293 -2.80 21.10 5.82
C ALA A 293 -3.11 20.44 7.17
N THR A 294 -3.93 21.11 7.98
CA THR A 294 -4.39 20.60 9.27
C THR A 294 -5.36 19.44 9.09
N GLY A 295 -5.43 18.53 10.06
CA GLY A 295 -6.34 17.39 10.03
C GLY A 295 -7.82 17.78 9.88
N ALA A 296 -8.22 18.93 10.42
CA ALA A 296 -9.58 19.46 10.32
C ALA A 296 -10.03 19.75 8.86
N ARG A 297 -9.08 20.08 7.97
CA ARG A 297 -9.39 20.34 6.55
C ARG A 297 -9.62 19.07 5.73
N PHE A 298 -9.12 17.93 6.20
CA PHE A 298 -9.33 16.62 5.57
C PHE A 298 -10.45 15.80 6.22
N SER A 299 -11.11 16.36 7.25
CA SER A 299 -12.27 15.70 7.88
C SER A 299 -13.47 15.71 6.93
N LEU A 300 -14.22 14.60 6.92
CA LEU A 300 -15.51 14.48 6.20
C LEU A 300 -16.54 15.53 6.64
N LEU A 301 -16.47 15.99 7.90
CA LEU A 301 -17.29 17.05 8.47
C LEU A 301 -16.33 18.12 9.04
N PRO A 302 -15.88 19.07 8.24
CA PRO A 302 -15.09 20.18 8.74
C PRO A 302 -15.89 20.94 9.81
N PRO A 303 -15.28 21.38 10.90
CA PRO A 303 -15.96 22.21 11.89
C PRO A 303 -16.42 23.50 11.22
N ASP A 304 -17.73 23.64 11.04
CA ASP A 304 -18.36 24.85 10.49
C ASP A 304 -18.76 25.78 11.63
N ASN A 305 -18.27 27.01 11.61
CA ASN A 305 -18.65 28.07 12.56
C ASN A 305 -19.82 28.90 12.00
N ALA A 306 -20.88 28.22 11.54
CA ALA A 306 -22.07 28.85 10.93
C ALA A 306 -22.80 29.81 11.86
N THR A 307 -22.48 29.83 13.16
CA THR A 307 -23.17 30.70 14.17
C THR A 307 -22.53 32.08 14.36
N GLY A 308 -21.52 32.45 13.53
CA GLY A 308 -20.91 33.79 13.55
C GLY A 308 -19.91 34.04 14.69
N ASN A 309 -19.71 33.12 15.60
CA ASN A 309 -18.74 33.25 16.69
C ASN A 309 -17.49 32.39 16.41
N PHE A 310 -16.40 33.03 15.98
CA PHE A 310 -15.14 32.34 15.70
C PHE A 310 -14.38 32.04 17.01
N THR A 311 -14.40 30.80 17.45
CA THR A 311 -13.55 30.33 18.55
C THR A 311 -12.23 29.82 17.98
N LYS A 312 -11.11 30.47 18.32
CA LYS A 312 -9.77 30.02 17.94
C LYS A 312 -9.45 28.72 18.68
N VAL A 313 -9.53 27.58 17.98
CA VAL A 313 -9.11 26.27 18.50
C VAL A 313 -7.75 25.93 17.92
N VAL A 314 -6.83 25.47 18.75
CA VAL A 314 -5.49 25.01 18.29
C VAL A 314 -5.67 23.86 17.32
N GLN A 315 -5.20 24.06 16.10
CA GLN A 315 -5.27 23.04 15.06
C GLN A 315 -4.16 22.01 15.24
N ARG A 316 -4.37 20.80 14.70
CA ARG A 316 -3.36 19.75 14.68
C ARG A 316 -2.90 19.48 13.25
N VAL A 317 -1.61 19.33 13.07
CA VAL A 317 -0.98 19.03 11.79
C VAL A 317 -0.44 17.61 11.84
N PRO A 318 -0.88 16.71 10.95
CA PRO A 318 -0.34 15.36 10.87
C PRO A 318 1.11 15.37 10.40
N VAL A 319 1.95 14.66 11.13
CA VAL A 319 3.36 14.40 10.78
C VAL A 319 3.54 12.91 10.56
N ARG A 320 4.09 12.56 9.41
CA ARG A 320 4.38 11.17 9.06
C ARG A 320 5.78 10.81 9.51
N ILE A 321 5.90 9.73 10.29
CA ILE A 321 7.14 9.23 10.85
C ILE A 321 7.35 7.82 10.36
N ARG A 322 8.55 7.52 9.88
CA ARG A 322 8.92 6.18 9.43
C ARG A 322 9.75 5.50 10.50
N PRO A 323 9.36 4.29 10.97
CA PRO A 323 10.20 3.47 11.83
C PRO A 323 11.50 3.08 11.11
N ASP A 324 12.64 3.14 11.80
CA ASP A 324 13.92 2.74 11.23
C ASP A 324 14.03 1.22 11.08
N LYS A 325 13.42 0.49 12.00
CA LYS A 325 13.35 -0.97 11.99
C LYS A 325 11.99 -1.43 12.48
N VAL A 326 11.41 -2.39 11.78
CA VAL A 326 10.24 -3.14 12.25
C VAL A 326 10.77 -4.41 12.91
N ASP A 327 10.51 -4.55 14.21
CA ASP A 327 10.91 -5.75 14.98
C ASP A 327 9.85 -6.85 14.77
N PRO A 328 10.23 -8.02 14.25
CA PRO A 328 9.29 -9.14 14.09
C PRO A 328 8.67 -9.64 15.40
N THR A 329 9.35 -9.41 16.53
CA THR A 329 8.84 -9.81 17.87
C THR A 329 7.78 -8.83 18.40
N HIS A 330 7.78 -7.59 17.90
CA HIS A 330 6.83 -6.53 18.26
C HIS A 330 6.20 -5.93 16.99
N PRO A 331 5.37 -6.68 16.25
CA PRO A 331 4.82 -6.22 14.99
C PRO A 331 3.92 -5.00 15.19
N LEU A 332 4.23 -3.91 14.49
CA LEU A 332 3.41 -2.71 14.48
C LEU A 332 2.17 -2.94 13.62
N ARG A 333 0.99 -2.79 14.20
CA ARG A 333 -0.28 -2.98 13.50
C ARG A 333 -0.99 -1.65 13.34
N PRO A 334 -1.55 -1.36 12.16
CA PRO A 334 -2.37 -0.17 11.96
C PRO A 334 -3.48 -0.05 13.03
N GLY A 335 -3.65 1.16 13.57
CA GLY A 335 -4.58 1.44 14.65
C GLY A 335 -4.00 1.36 16.06
N MET A 336 -2.77 0.91 16.26
CA MET A 336 -2.12 0.94 17.58
C MET A 336 -1.82 2.39 17.99
N SER A 337 -2.10 2.72 19.26
CA SER A 337 -1.75 4.01 19.86
C SER A 337 -0.27 4.06 20.21
N VAL A 338 0.34 5.21 19.98
CA VAL A 338 1.76 5.45 20.22
C VAL A 338 1.96 6.81 20.88
N VAL A 339 3.00 6.90 21.71
CA VAL A 339 3.51 8.17 22.21
C VAL A 339 4.81 8.47 21.49
N VAL A 340 4.86 9.64 20.88
CA VAL A 340 5.96 10.05 20.01
C VAL A 340 6.70 11.22 20.66
N THR A 341 8.03 11.18 20.62
CA THR A 341 8.91 12.27 21.05
C THR A 341 9.89 12.58 19.90
N ILE A 342 9.77 13.74 19.30
CA ILE A 342 10.61 14.23 18.21
C ILE A 342 11.72 15.08 18.82
N GLN A 343 12.97 14.82 18.44
CA GLN A 343 14.11 15.63 18.85
C GLN A 343 14.29 16.75 17.85
N THR A 344 13.86 17.95 18.23
CA THR A 344 14.05 19.18 17.44
C THR A 344 15.39 19.82 17.77
N LYS A 345 16.09 20.34 16.76
CA LYS A 345 17.40 21.01 16.92
C LYS A 345 17.24 22.43 17.35
#